data_6df3fc01fc94ae9b632cabc8ef617556
#
_entry.id   6df3fc01fc94ae9b632cabc8ef617556
#
_cell.length_a   1.000
_cell.length_b   1.000
_cell.length_c   1.000
_cell.angle_alpha   90.00
_cell.angle_beta   90.00
_cell.angle_gamma   90.00
#
_symmetry.space_group_name_H-M   'P 1'
#
loop_
_entity.id
_entity.type
_entity.pdbx_description
1 polymer ?
#
loop_
_entity_poly.entity_id
_entity_poly.type
_entity_poly.pdbx_seq_one_letter_code
_entity_poly.pdbx_strand_id
1 'polypeptide(L)'
;MKQRFCILIAAIAMATTTLDAQTDLKTETYTAYILNDVKRWENLTRRCEQQTDTTDIASLMSLIHCYYGYTMMLAEEKQHNAVERNIARAERYIAIVLAKEPNNAEAIDYSGVFTSYAVSLNRLKAPTLGRRSRQLIDRALSIASNNPRILFDKGNSLFYPPAIFGGDKRQALKYYRRAIDVIEQQGATSRNWIYLKLLLLEARCYQATGRHAEARKLYERLLDREPNFKIVRQKYLPEAVEAAK
;
A
#
# COMPACT_ATOMS: atom_id res chain seq x y z
N MET A 1 29.85 -0.11 37.57
CA MET A 1 28.39 -0.42 37.61
C MET A 1 27.51 0.72 37.10
N LYS A 2 27.74 1.98 37.46
CA LYS A 2 26.90 3.15 37.03
C LYS A 2 26.82 3.36 35.51
N GLN A 3 27.92 3.15 34.75
CA GLN A 3 27.94 3.35 33.29
C GLN A 3 27.10 2.32 32.50
N ARG A 4 27.08 1.06 32.97
CA ARG A 4 26.25 0.01 32.31
C ARG A 4 24.74 0.22 32.55
N PHE A 5 24.36 0.85 33.66
CA PHE A 5 22.96 1.16 33.98
C PHE A 5 22.42 2.32 33.12
N CYS A 6 23.22 3.35 32.85
CA CYS A 6 22.83 4.46 31.98
C CYS A 6 22.65 4.03 30.50
N ILE A 7 23.48 3.09 30.01
CA ILE A 7 23.35 2.57 28.63
C ILE A 7 22.05 1.75 28.49
N LEU A 8 21.68 0.97 29.51
CA LEU A 8 20.47 0.15 29.49
C LEU A 8 19.21 1.02 29.52
N ILE A 9 19.19 2.08 30.32
CA ILE A 9 18.05 3.02 30.41
C ILE A 9 17.90 3.80 29.09
N ALA A 10 19.00 4.24 28.47
CA ALA A 10 18.95 4.93 27.19
C ALA A 10 18.48 4.02 26.05
N ALA A 11 18.86 2.74 26.03
CA ALA A 11 18.39 1.77 25.06
C ALA A 11 16.89 1.45 25.22
N ILE A 12 16.39 1.35 26.45
CA ILE A 12 14.95 1.14 26.73
C ILE A 12 14.14 2.39 26.34
N ALA A 13 14.64 3.59 26.64
CA ALA A 13 13.95 4.83 26.26
C ALA A 13 13.89 5.02 24.74
N MET A 14 14.94 4.69 24.01
CA MET A 14 14.94 4.73 22.54
C MET A 14 13.99 3.68 21.94
N ALA A 15 13.92 2.48 22.50
CA ALA A 15 13.02 1.43 22.03
C ALA A 15 11.54 1.79 22.26
N THR A 16 11.20 2.45 23.35
CA THR A 16 9.82 2.89 23.62
C THR A 16 9.40 4.04 22.71
N THR A 17 10.25 5.01 22.44
CA THR A 17 9.95 6.13 21.54
C THR A 17 9.76 5.67 20.08
N THR A 18 10.53 4.69 19.62
CA THR A 18 10.36 4.13 18.27
C THR A 18 9.08 3.31 18.14
N LEU A 19 8.70 2.56 19.16
CA LEU A 19 7.46 1.78 19.18
C LEU A 19 6.23 2.67 19.19
N ASP A 20 6.24 3.75 19.97
CA ASP A 20 5.15 4.73 20.03
C ASP A 20 5.00 5.46 18.68
N ALA A 21 6.09 5.90 18.07
CA ALA A 21 6.09 6.56 16.77
C ALA A 21 5.57 5.64 15.65
N GLN A 22 5.94 4.36 15.67
CA GLN A 22 5.47 3.38 14.68
C GLN A 22 3.98 3.03 14.88
N THR A 23 3.51 2.98 16.12
CA THR A 23 2.09 2.76 16.46
C THR A 23 1.25 3.96 16.03
N ASP A 24 1.76 5.19 16.20
CA ASP A 24 1.11 6.42 15.76
C ASP A 24 1.00 6.47 14.22
N LEU A 25 2.08 6.20 13.50
CA LEU A 25 2.09 6.13 12.04
C LEU A 25 1.07 5.13 11.48
N LYS A 26 1.01 3.94 12.07
CA LYS A 26 0.05 2.90 11.68
C LYS A 26 -1.40 3.36 11.90
N THR A 27 -1.68 4.01 13.02
CA THR A 27 -3.01 4.53 13.35
C THR A 27 -3.40 5.68 12.42
N GLU A 28 -2.48 6.58 12.12
CA GLU A 28 -2.74 7.72 11.26
C GLU A 28 -2.96 7.33 9.80
N THR A 29 -2.14 6.43 9.25
CA THR A 29 -2.32 5.90 7.89
C THR A 29 -3.65 5.16 7.75
N TYR A 30 -4.01 4.36 8.76
CA TYR A 30 -5.30 3.68 8.82
C TYR A 30 -6.46 4.67 8.81
N THR A 31 -6.42 5.69 9.67
CA THR A 31 -7.47 6.70 9.78
C THR A 31 -7.59 7.51 8.49
N ALA A 32 -6.48 7.92 7.89
CA ALA A 32 -6.48 8.62 6.61
C ALA A 32 -7.12 7.78 5.50
N TYR A 33 -6.86 6.47 5.50
CA TYR A 33 -7.40 5.55 4.50
C TYR A 33 -8.91 5.32 4.66
N ILE A 34 -9.41 5.02 5.87
CA ILE A 34 -10.85 4.75 6.08
C ILE A 34 -11.72 5.98 5.84
N LEU A 35 -11.21 7.17 6.17
CA LEU A 35 -11.89 8.44 5.95
C LEU A 35 -11.79 8.97 4.51
N ASN A 36 -10.97 8.34 3.66
CA ASN A 36 -10.63 8.83 2.34
C ASN A 36 -10.10 10.28 2.40
N ASP A 37 -9.17 10.55 3.33
CA ASP A 37 -8.70 11.89 3.67
C ASP A 37 -7.32 12.16 3.07
N VAL A 38 -7.31 12.72 1.85
CA VAL A 38 -6.08 13.09 1.12
C VAL A 38 -5.24 14.12 1.89
N LYS A 39 -5.89 15.06 2.58
CA LYS A 39 -5.19 16.10 3.34
C LYS A 39 -4.46 15.54 4.55
N ARG A 40 -5.04 14.54 5.20
CA ARG A 40 -4.40 13.82 6.30
C ARG A 40 -3.16 13.07 5.79
N TRP A 41 -3.26 12.40 4.63
CA TRP A 41 -2.11 11.75 3.99
C TRP A 41 -1.00 12.74 3.64
N GLU A 42 -1.34 13.92 3.09
CA GLU A 42 -0.38 14.99 2.80
C GLU A 42 0.37 15.43 4.05
N ASN A 43 -0.35 15.76 5.11
CA ASN A 43 0.21 16.23 6.36
C ASN A 43 1.12 15.16 7.00
N LEU A 44 0.66 13.90 6.99
CA LEU A 44 1.41 12.77 7.51
C LEU A 44 2.73 12.58 6.73
N THR A 45 2.66 12.52 5.40
CA THR A 45 3.84 12.33 4.54
C THR A 45 4.85 13.45 4.73
N ARG A 46 4.39 14.70 4.87
CA ARG A 46 5.26 15.84 5.14
C ARG A 46 5.94 15.74 6.51
N ARG A 47 5.24 15.33 7.56
CA ARG A 47 5.84 15.10 8.89
C ARG A 47 6.86 13.96 8.84
N CYS A 48 6.53 12.85 8.20
CA CYS A 48 7.47 11.74 8.00
C CYS A 48 8.73 12.23 7.28
N GLU A 49 8.60 13.03 6.21
CA GLU A 49 9.75 13.56 5.47
C GLU A 49 10.64 14.45 6.34
N GLN A 50 10.05 15.29 7.20
CA GLN A 50 10.79 16.17 8.13
C GLN A 50 11.54 15.40 9.24
N GLN A 51 11.04 14.23 9.62
CA GLN A 51 11.56 13.42 10.72
C GLN A 51 12.48 12.29 10.24
N THR A 52 12.56 12.05 8.91
CA THR A 52 13.30 10.93 8.35
C THR A 52 14.80 11.10 8.50
N ASP A 53 15.43 10.14 9.15
CA ASP A 53 16.88 9.96 9.08
C ASP A 53 17.24 9.24 7.77
N THR A 54 17.88 9.98 6.85
CA THR A 54 18.26 9.43 5.55
C THR A 54 19.45 8.47 5.62
N THR A 55 20.05 8.31 6.78
CA THR A 55 21.11 7.31 7.03
C THR A 55 20.52 5.96 7.46
N ASP A 56 19.31 5.96 8.03
CA ASP A 56 18.60 4.77 8.50
C ASP A 56 17.65 4.23 7.45
N ILE A 57 17.83 2.95 7.08
CA ILE A 57 17.00 2.27 6.07
C ILE A 57 15.54 2.12 6.55
N ALA A 58 15.31 1.80 7.82
CA ALA A 58 13.95 1.62 8.34
C ALA A 58 13.16 2.94 8.32
N SER A 59 13.82 4.06 8.64
CA SER A 59 13.26 5.41 8.55
C SER A 59 12.89 5.77 7.10
N LEU A 60 13.80 5.51 6.16
CA LEU A 60 13.54 5.71 4.72
C LEU A 60 12.37 4.86 4.22
N MET A 61 12.30 3.57 4.61
CA MET A 61 11.22 2.69 4.20
C MET A 61 9.86 3.14 4.76
N SER A 62 9.83 3.66 5.98
CA SER A 62 8.62 4.25 6.58
C SER A 62 8.14 5.48 5.81
N LEU A 63 9.06 6.36 5.40
CA LEU A 63 8.74 7.52 4.55
C LEU A 63 8.23 7.09 3.17
N ILE A 64 8.89 6.13 2.52
CA ILE A 64 8.46 5.60 1.21
C ILE A 64 7.05 5.01 1.32
N HIS A 65 6.74 4.33 2.43
CA HIS A 65 5.39 3.82 2.69
C HIS A 65 4.34 4.95 2.82
N CYS A 66 4.69 6.08 3.44
CA CYS A 66 3.80 7.26 3.47
C CYS A 66 3.57 7.81 2.05
N TYR A 67 4.62 7.97 1.25
CA TYR A 67 4.49 8.37 -0.15
C TYR A 67 3.63 7.41 -0.96
N TYR A 68 3.77 6.11 -0.74
CA TYR A 68 2.97 5.08 -1.40
C TYR A 68 1.47 5.26 -1.15
N GLY A 69 1.05 5.32 0.12
CA GLY A 69 -0.36 5.54 0.48
C GLY A 69 -0.89 6.88 -0.03
N TYR A 70 -0.12 7.95 0.12
CA TYR A 70 -0.50 9.28 -0.36
C TYR A 70 -0.65 9.31 -1.89
N THR A 71 0.29 8.72 -2.64
CA THR A 71 0.22 8.67 -4.11
C THR A 71 -0.98 7.86 -4.58
N MET A 72 -1.33 6.76 -3.89
CA MET A 72 -2.53 6.00 -4.18
C MET A 72 -3.80 6.87 -4.07
N MET A 73 -3.92 7.64 -2.99
CA MET A 73 -5.08 8.54 -2.78
C MET A 73 -5.15 9.64 -3.83
N LEU A 74 -4.02 10.27 -4.15
CA LEU A 74 -3.94 11.29 -5.21
C LEU A 74 -4.31 10.74 -6.58
N ALA A 75 -3.92 9.51 -6.89
CA ALA A 75 -4.25 8.85 -8.15
C ALA A 75 -5.75 8.52 -8.24
N GLU A 76 -6.37 8.08 -7.15
CA GLU A 76 -7.82 7.87 -7.06
C GLU A 76 -8.61 9.18 -7.26
N GLU A 77 -8.10 10.29 -6.75
CA GLU A 77 -8.65 11.66 -6.92
C GLU A 77 -8.24 12.33 -8.25
N LYS A 78 -7.49 11.63 -9.11
CA LYS A 78 -7.00 12.14 -10.42
C LYS A 78 -6.15 13.41 -10.32
N GLN A 79 -5.43 13.59 -9.22
CA GLN A 79 -4.55 14.75 -8.99
C GLN A 79 -3.19 14.57 -9.67
N HIS A 80 -3.14 14.53 -11.00
CA HIS A 80 -1.99 14.14 -11.82
C HIS A 80 -0.69 14.87 -11.44
N ASN A 81 -0.72 16.20 -11.31
CA ASN A 81 0.48 16.98 -10.96
C ASN A 81 1.04 16.64 -9.57
N ALA A 82 0.17 16.31 -8.61
CA ALA A 82 0.60 15.89 -7.28
C ALA A 82 1.16 14.47 -7.30
N VAL A 83 0.56 13.57 -8.07
CA VAL A 83 1.08 12.20 -8.32
C VAL A 83 2.49 12.28 -8.89
N GLU A 84 2.73 13.09 -9.91
CA GLU A 84 4.05 13.24 -10.54
C GLU A 84 5.11 13.72 -9.55
N ARG A 85 4.80 14.76 -8.77
CA ARG A 85 5.71 15.26 -7.73
C ARG A 85 6.04 14.22 -6.67
N ASN A 86 5.02 13.43 -6.25
CA ASN A 86 5.22 12.38 -5.25
C ASN A 86 6.08 11.24 -5.78
N ILE A 87 5.87 10.82 -7.03
CA ILE A 87 6.71 9.82 -7.70
C ILE A 87 8.18 10.28 -7.65
N ALA A 88 8.47 11.50 -8.13
CA ALA A 88 9.83 12.00 -8.17
C ALA A 88 10.51 12.09 -6.80
N ARG A 89 9.74 12.39 -5.73
CA ARG A 89 10.27 12.41 -4.36
C ARG A 89 10.53 10.99 -3.83
N ALA A 90 9.56 10.08 -4.00
CA ALA A 90 9.69 8.71 -3.55
C ALA A 90 10.85 7.98 -4.25
N GLU A 91 11.02 8.16 -5.56
CA GLU A 91 12.12 7.57 -6.33
C GLU A 91 13.50 7.98 -5.82
N ARG A 92 13.68 9.23 -5.34
CA ARG A 92 14.95 9.65 -4.72
C ARG A 92 15.24 8.85 -3.45
N TYR A 93 14.28 8.66 -2.57
CA TYR A 93 14.46 7.88 -1.34
C TYR A 93 14.66 6.39 -1.62
N ILE A 94 13.92 5.83 -2.58
CA ILE A 94 14.10 4.45 -3.05
C ILE A 94 15.51 4.24 -3.59
N ALA A 95 16.05 5.21 -4.36
CA ALA A 95 17.41 5.13 -4.89
C ALA A 95 18.47 5.08 -3.76
N ILE A 96 18.27 5.82 -2.65
CA ILE A 96 19.16 5.76 -1.48
C ILE A 96 19.12 4.36 -0.86
N VAL A 97 17.94 3.79 -0.67
CA VAL A 97 17.79 2.43 -0.13
C VAL A 97 18.49 1.41 -1.03
N LEU A 98 18.21 1.44 -2.33
CA LEU A 98 18.77 0.47 -3.28
C LEU A 98 20.28 0.63 -3.50
N ALA A 99 20.86 1.82 -3.27
CA ALA A 99 22.31 2.01 -3.27
C ALA A 99 22.98 1.30 -2.10
N LYS A 100 22.32 1.23 -0.94
CA LYS A 100 22.82 0.54 0.25
C LYS A 100 22.47 -0.95 0.25
N GLU A 101 21.25 -1.27 -0.18
CA GLU A 101 20.68 -2.62 -0.19
C GLU A 101 20.09 -2.96 -1.57
N PRO A 102 20.92 -3.35 -2.56
CA PRO A 102 20.49 -3.59 -3.96
C PRO A 102 19.42 -4.68 -4.12
N ASN A 103 19.26 -5.55 -3.13
CA ASN A 103 18.27 -6.63 -3.10
C ASN A 103 17.17 -6.41 -2.05
N ASN A 104 16.97 -5.17 -1.56
CA ASN A 104 15.83 -4.87 -0.70
C ASN A 104 14.53 -5.06 -1.49
N ALA A 105 13.82 -6.14 -1.19
CA ALA A 105 12.64 -6.56 -1.94
C ALA A 105 11.54 -5.50 -1.95
N GLU A 106 11.31 -4.86 -0.79
CA GLU A 106 10.28 -3.83 -0.68
C GLU A 106 10.62 -2.55 -1.46
N ALA A 107 11.88 -2.13 -1.45
CA ALA A 107 12.31 -0.97 -2.23
C ALA A 107 12.22 -1.24 -3.75
N ILE A 108 12.55 -2.47 -4.18
CA ILE A 108 12.38 -2.90 -5.58
C ILE A 108 10.89 -2.88 -5.96
N ASP A 109 10.02 -3.38 -5.10
CA ASP A 109 8.59 -3.38 -5.32
C ASP A 109 8.03 -1.95 -5.39
N TYR A 110 8.40 -1.07 -4.48
CA TYR A 110 8.02 0.35 -4.55
C TYR A 110 8.45 1.00 -5.86
N SER A 111 9.67 0.72 -6.37
CA SER A 111 10.08 1.17 -7.71
C SER A 111 9.12 0.70 -8.80
N GLY A 112 8.66 -0.55 -8.72
CA GLY A 112 7.66 -1.10 -9.63
C GLY A 112 6.32 -0.39 -9.55
N VAL A 113 5.84 -0.14 -8.33
CA VAL A 113 4.55 0.52 -8.09
C VAL A 113 4.56 1.98 -8.54
N PHE A 114 5.60 2.76 -8.18
CA PHE A 114 5.70 4.15 -8.64
C PHE A 114 5.85 4.24 -10.16
N THR A 115 6.55 3.28 -10.80
CA THR A 115 6.56 3.14 -12.26
C THR A 115 5.14 2.90 -12.81
N SER A 116 4.29 2.12 -12.12
CA SER A 116 2.90 1.90 -12.54
C SER A 116 2.05 3.17 -12.45
N TYR A 117 2.24 4.00 -11.42
CA TYR A 117 1.57 5.29 -11.34
C TYR A 117 2.00 6.24 -12.46
N ALA A 118 3.27 6.22 -12.89
CA ALA A 118 3.72 6.98 -14.04
C ALA A 118 3.02 6.58 -15.36
N VAL A 119 2.59 5.32 -15.51
CA VAL A 119 1.73 4.88 -16.63
C VAL A 119 0.39 5.63 -16.63
N SER A 120 -0.19 5.88 -15.45
CA SER A 120 -1.48 6.58 -15.34
C SER A 120 -1.40 8.05 -15.80
N LEU A 121 -0.23 8.66 -15.68
CA LEU A 121 0.04 10.03 -16.14
C LEU A 121 0.24 10.12 -17.64
N ASN A 122 0.81 9.08 -18.26
CA ASN A 122 1.06 9.04 -19.71
C ASN A 122 0.81 7.65 -20.27
N ARG A 123 -0.40 7.42 -20.78
CA ARG A 123 -0.84 6.12 -21.32
C ARG A 123 -0.04 5.68 -22.57
N LEU A 124 0.57 6.60 -23.30
CA LEU A 124 1.42 6.26 -24.44
C LEU A 124 2.67 5.48 -24.01
N LYS A 125 3.15 5.69 -22.78
CA LYS A 125 4.27 4.96 -22.19
C LYS A 125 3.86 3.61 -21.56
N ALA A 126 2.57 3.24 -21.58
CA ALA A 126 2.07 2.01 -20.96
C ALA A 126 2.78 0.73 -21.39
N PRO A 127 3.10 0.50 -22.69
CA PRO A 127 3.79 -0.72 -23.11
C PRO A 127 5.18 -0.87 -22.47
N THR A 128 5.94 0.21 -22.35
CA THR A 128 7.30 0.20 -21.79
C THR A 128 7.28 0.23 -20.28
N LEU A 129 6.62 1.22 -19.67
CA LEU A 129 6.58 1.39 -18.22
C LEU A 129 5.79 0.28 -17.52
N GLY A 130 4.68 -0.20 -18.13
CA GLY A 130 3.92 -1.31 -17.60
C GLY A 130 4.70 -2.63 -17.58
N ARG A 131 5.53 -2.89 -18.59
CA ARG A 131 6.45 -4.04 -18.59
C ARG A 131 7.49 -3.90 -17.49
N ARG A 132 8.15 -2.73 -17.40
CA ARG A 132 9.16 -2.44 -16.37
C ARG A 132 8.58 -2.58 -14.97
N SER A 133 7.40 -2.02 -14.70
CA SER A 133 6.71 -2.14 -13.43
C SER A 133 6.51 -3.61 -13.03
N ARG A 134 5.95 -4.42 -13.94
CA ARG A 134 5.75 -5.85 -13.66
C ARG A 134 7.04 -6.59 -13.39
N GLN A 135 8.11 -6.34 -14.16
CA GLN A 135 9.42 -6.97 -13.94
C GLN A 135 9.99 -6.66 -12.56
N LEU A 136 9.84 -5.41 -12.08
CA LEU A 136 10.30 -5.02 -10.75
C LEU A 136 9.47 -5.70 -9.65
N ILE A 137 8.14 -5.72 -9.77
CA ILE A 137 7.26 -6.41 -8.83
C ILE A 137 7.55 -7.93 -8.81
N ASP A 138 7.75 -8.54 -9.98
CA ASP A 138 8.09 -9.97 -10.08
C ASP A 138 9.45 -10.28 -9.46
N ARG A 139 10.45 -9.41 -9.66
CA ARG A 139 11.75 -9.53 -8.98
C ARG A 139 11.59 -9.42 -7.46
N ALA A 140 10.85 -8.45 -6.97
CA ALA A 140 10.58 -8.30 -5.54
C ALA A 140 9.91 -9.55 -4.95
N LEU A 141 8.90 -10.08 -5.65
CA LEU A 141 8.19 -11.28 -5.25
C LEU A 141 9.10 -12.53 -5.26
N SER A 142 10.07 -12.62 -6.18
CA SER A 142 11.04 -13.72 -6.19
C SER A 142 11.99 -13.70 -4.99
N ILE A 143 12.30 -12.51 -4.46
CA ILE A 143 13.17 -12.32 -3.28
C ILE A 143 12.37 -12.57 -1.98
N ALA A 144 11.14 -12.05 -1.90
CA ALA A 144 10.31 -12.11 -0.68
C ALA A 144 8.89 -12.61 -1.02
N SER A 145 8.79 -13.90 -1.37
CA SER A 145 7.56 -14.51 -1.91
C SER A 145 6.35 -14.49 -0.98
N ASN A 146 6.54 -14.36 0.33
CA ASN A 146 5.48 -14.29 1.35
C ASN A 146 5.33 -12.91 1.98
N ASN A 147 5.95 -11.86 1.42
CA ASN A 147 5.69 -10.51 1.90
C ASN A 147 4.28 -10.06 1.47
N PRO A 148 3.37 -9.76 2.42
CA PRO A 148 1.97 -9.49 2.10
C PRO A 148 1.78 -8.21 1.28
N ARG A 149 2.66 -7.21 1.45
CA ARG A 149 2.61 -5.99 0.67
C ARG A 149 3.02 -6.24 -0.80
N ILE A 150 4.07 -7.03 -1.03
CA ILE A 150 4.50 -7.39 -2.39
C ILE A 150 3.44 -8.26 -3.08
N LEU A 151 2.81 -9.18 -2.34
CA LEU A 151 1.67 -9.96 -2.84
C LEU A 151 0.48 -9.06 -3.21
N PHE A 152 0.20 -8.04 -2.41
CA PHE A 152 -0.81 -7.03 -2.70
C PHE A 152 -0.51 -6.28 -4.00
N ASP A 153 0.72 -5.82 -4.20
CA ASP A 153 1.13 -5.08 -5.39
C ASP A 153 1.21 -5.98 -6.62
N LYS A 154 1.58 -7.26 -6.47
CA LYS A 154 1.43 -8.24 -7.55
C LYS A 154 -0.03 -8.42 -7.94
N GLY A 155 -0.95 -8.51 -6.99
CA GLY A 155 -2.39 -8.51 -7.25
C GLY A 155 -2.84 -7.26 -8.02
N ASN A 156 -2.39 -6.07 -7.62
CA ASN A 156 -2.67 -4.81 -8.31
C ASN A 156 -2.17 -4.79 -9.75
N SER A 157 -0.97 -5.34 -10.01
CA SER A 157 -0.39 -5.42 -11.34
C SER A 157 -1.20 -6.30 -12.32
N LEU A 158 -2.08 -7.15 -11.78
CA LEU A 158 -3.01 -7.99 -12.54
C LEU A 158 -4.44 -7.43 -12.53
N PHE A 159 -4.84 -6.73 -11.48
CA PHE A 159 -6.21 -6.23 -11.33
C PHE A 159 -6.50 -5.02 -12.21
N TYR A 160 -5.61 -4.02 -12.19
CA TYR A 160 -5.88 -2.73 -12.85
C TYR A 160 -5.72 -2.72 -14.37
N PRO A 161 -4.72 -3.40 -14.98
CA PRO A 161 -4.56 -3.37 -16.42
C PRO A 161 -5.72 -4.06 -17.15
N PRO A 162 -6.07 -3.62 -18.38
CA PRO A 162 -6.91 -4.39 -19.30
C PRO A 162 -6.27 -5.76 -19.64
N ALA A 163 -7.09 -6.73 -20.04
CA ALA A 163 -6.63 -8.08 -20.39
C ALA A 163 -5.57 -8.08 -21.49
N ILE A 164 -5.69 -7.21 -22.49
CA ILE A 164 -4.71 -7.06 -23.60
C ILE A 164 -3.32 -6.62 -23.11
N PHE A 165 -3.24 -6.03 -21.92
CA PHE A 165 -1.99 -5.64 -21.25
C PHE A 165 -1.63 -6.59 -20.10
N GLY A 166 -2.20 -7.80 -20.06
CA GLY A 166 -1.88 -8.82 -19.07
C GLY A 166 -2.69 -8.72 -17.77
N GLY A 167 -3.82 -7.99 -17.77
CA GLY A 167 -4.74 -7.97 -16.64
C GLY A 167 -5.49 -9.29 -16.50
N ASP A 168 -5.60 -9.79 -15.24
CA ASP A 168 -6.34 -11.00 -14.91
C ASP A 168 -6.92 -10.88 -13.48
N LYS A 169 -8.22 -10.63 -13.39
CA LYS A 169 -8.93 -10.44 -12.11
C LYS A 169 -8.97 -11.73 -11.27
N ARG A 170 -8.96 -12.90 -11.91
CA ARG A 170 -8.99 -14.18 -11.21
C ARG A 170 -7.64 -14.49 -10.58
N GLN A 171 -6.55 -14.21 -11.30
CA GLN A 171 -5.22 -14.33 -10.74
C GLN A 171 -4.94 -13.27 -9.67
N ALA A 172 -5.38 -12.03 -9.87
CA ALA A 172 -5.29 -10.97 -8.86
C ALA A 172 -5.92 -11.42 -7.52
N LEU A 173 -7.12 -12.01 -7.58
CA LEU A 173 -7.82 -12.54 -6.41
C LEU A 173 -6.98 -13.57 -5.62
N LYS A 174 -6.22 -14.45 -6.32
CA LYS A 174 -5.35 -15.43 -5.65
C LYS A 174 -4.24 -14.76 -4.86
N TYR A 175 -3.62 -13.71 -5.41
CA TYR A 175 -2.57 -12.96 -4.72
C TYR A 175 -3.13 -12.16 -3.54
N TYR A 176 -4.30 -11.54 -3.68
CA TYR A 176 -4.94 -10.82 -2.57
C TYR A 176 -5.27 -11.75 -1.41
N ARG A 177 -5.85 -12.93 -1.68
CA ARG A 177 -6.14 -13.92 -0.66
C ARG A 177 -4.89 -14.41 0.06
N ARG A 178 -3.84 -14.72 -0.70
CA ARG A 178 -2.56 -15.11 -0.10
C ARG A 178 -1.99 -14.01 0.80
N ALA A 179 -2.10 -12.74 0.40
CA ALA A 179 -1.69 -11.62 1.25
C ALA A 179 -2.54 -11.50 2.52
N ILE A 180 -3.87 -11.70 2.40
CA ILE A 180 -4.81 -11.72 3.52
C ILE A 180 -4.42 -12.83 4.50
N ASP A 181 -4.24 -14.06 4.02
CA ASP A 181 -3.86 -15.21 4.83
C ASP A 181 -2.56 -14.96 5.61
N VAL A 182 -1.55 -14.38 4.96
CA VAL A 182 -0.27 -14.04 5.64
C VAL A 182 -0.47 -13.01 6.74
N ILE A 183 -1.24 -11.94 6.49
CA ILE A 183 -1.52 -10.91 7.50
C ILE A 183 -2.29 -11.48 8.69
N GLU A 184 -3.27 -12.36 8.43
CA GLU A 184 -4.07 -13.02 9.46
C GLU A 184 -3.23 -13.99 10.30
N GLN A 185 -2.39 -14.81 9.67
CA GLN A 185 -1.44 -15.72 10.37
C GLN A 185 -0.46 -14.94 11.26
N GLN A 186 -0.04 -13.75 10.86
CA GLN A 186 0.82 -12.87 11.64
C GLN A 186 0.10 -12.10 12.76
N GLY A 187 -1.23 -12.19 12.85
CA GLY A 187 -2.03 -11.39 13.78
C GLY A 187 -2.00 -9.88 13.48
N ALA A 188 -1.59 -9.49 12.26
CA ALA A 188 -1.31 -8.11 11.88
C ALA A 188 -2.53 -7.38 11.26
N THR A 189 -3.75 -7.75 11.63
CA THR A 189 -4.99 -7.21 11.04
C THR A 189 -5.42 -5.87 11.63
N SER A 190 -5.04 -5.57 12.89
CA SER A 190 -5.48 -4.37 13.60
C SER A 190 -4.84 -3.11 13.04
N ARG A 191 -5.66 -2.08 12.76
CA ARG A 191 -5.22 -0.78 12.20
C ARG A 191 -4.28 -0.94 10.99
N ASN A 192 -4.53 -1.92 10.16
CA ASN A 192 -3.77 -2.21 8.94
C ASN A 192 -4.59 -1.80 7.72
N TRP A 193 -4.28 -0.64 7.13
CA TRP A 193 -5.02 -0.13 5.99
C TRP A 193 -4.82 -1.00 4.73
N ILE A 194 -3.65 -1.65 4.57
CA ILE A 194 -3.40 -2.58 3.46
C ILE A 194 -4.32 -3.80 3.59
N TYR A 195 -4.52 -4.31 4.81
CA TYR A 195 -5.46 -5.40 5.05
C TYR A 195 -6.90 -5.04 4.64
N LEU A 196 -7.38 -3.84 5.03
CA LEU A 196 -8.70 -3.37 4.58
C LEU A 196 -8.77 -3.18 3.06
N LYS A 197 -7.70 -2.67 2.44
CA LYS A 197 -7.63 -2.54 0.98
C LYS A 197 -7.67 -3.89 0.29
N LEU A 198 -7.00 -4.90 0.83
CA LEU A 198 -7.04 -6.27 0.31
C LEU A 198 -8.45 -6.86 0.35
N LEU A 199 -9.16 -6.75 1.47
CA LEU A 199 -10.55 -7.20 1.60
C LEU A 199 -11.47 -6.45 0.62
N LEU A 200 -11.26 -5.14 0.46
CA LEU A 200 -11.97 -4.34 -0.54
C LEU A 200 -11.70 -4.84 -1.97
N LEU A 201 -10.44 -5.14 -2.31
CA LEU A 201 -10.07 -5.60 -3.65
C LEU A 201 -10.52 -7.04 -3.91
N GLU A 202 -10.61 -7.88 -2.90
CA GLU A 202 -11.27 -9.18 -3.01
C GLU A 202 -12.73 -9.01 -3.45
N ALA A 203 -13.49 -8.15 -2.77
CA ALA A 203 -14.87 -7.85 -3.16
C ALA A 203 -14.96 -7.27 -4.58
N ARG A 204 -14.03 -6.37 -4.95
CA ARG A 204 -13.96 -5.81 -6.30
C ARG A 204 -13.61 -6.85 -7.37
N CYS A 205 -12.83 -7.88 -7.05
CA CYS A 205 -12.58 -8.99 -7.96
C CYS A 205 -13.87 -9.78 -8.22
N TYR A 206 -14.67 -10.03 -7.20
CA TYR A 206 -15.99 -10.66 -7.38
C TYR A 206 -16.92 -9.81 -8.24
N GLN A 207 -17.01 -8.53 -7.96
CA GLN A 207 -17.81 -7.58 -8.74
C GLN A 207 -17.36 -7.57 -10.22
N ALA A 208 -16.07 -7.48 -10.48
CA ALA A 208 -15.49 -7.45 -11.82
C ALA A 208 -15.62 -8.77 -12.61
N THR A 209 -15.98 -9.87 -11.93
CA THR A 209 -16.23 -11.19 -12.54
C THR A 209 -17.69 -11.58 -12.54
N GLY A 210 -18.62 -10.64 -12.32
CA GLY A 210 -20.06 -10.85 -12.35
C GLY A 210 -20.66 -11.50 -11.10
N ARG A 211 -19.85 -11.68 -10.04
CA ARG A 211 -20.27 -12.29 -8.77
C ARG A 211 -20.77 -11.22 -7.79
N HIS A 212 -21.81 -10.50 -8.17
CA HIS A 212 -22.29 -9.30 -7.47
C HIS A 212 -22.83 -9.60 -6.06
N ALA A 213 -23.50 -10.75 -5.87
CA ALA A 213 -24.01 -11.14 -4.56
C ALA A 213 -22.91 -11.41 -3.54
N GLU A 214 -21.81 -12.06 -3.96
CA GLU A 214 -20.64 -12.29 -3.12
C GLU A 214 -19.89 -10.99 -2.83
N ALA A 215 -19.74 -10.13 -3.83
CA ALA A 215 -19.13 -8.80 -3.64
C ALA A 215 -19.91 -8.00 -2.60
N ARG A 216 -21.24 -7.96 -2.70
CA ARG A 216 -22.13 -7.29 -1.74
C ARG A 216 -21.91 -7.79 -0.31
N LYS A 217 -21.91 -9.11 -0.08
CA LYS A 217 -21.68 -9.71 1.24
C LYS A 217 -20.34 -9.30 1.83
N LEU A 218 -19.29 -9.19 1.00
CA LEU A 218 -17.97 -8.75 1.48
C LEU A 218 -17.94 -7.25 1.83
N TYR A 219 -18.62 -6.40 1.06
CA TYR A 219 -18.74 -4.98 1.40
C TYR A 219 -19.53 -4.76 2.69
N GLU A 220 -20.61 -5.53 2.91
CA GLU A 220 -21.38 -5.51 4.16
C GLU A 220 -20.48 -5.90 5.35
N ARG A 221 -19.73 -7.02 5.27
CA ARG A 221 -18.76 -7.44 6.29
C ARG A 221 -17.64 -6.41 6.53
N LEU A 222 -17.20 -5.72 5.49
CA LEU A 222 -16.23 -4.64 5.64
C LEU A 222 -16.78 -3.49 6.47
N LEU A 223 -18.06 -3.13 6.29
CA LEU A 223 -18.71 -2.08 7.07
C LEU A 223 -19.06 -2.53 8.49
N ASP A 224 -19.33 -3.82 8.72
CA ASP A 224 -19.47 -4.38 10.06
C ASP A 224 -18.15 -4.27 10.84
N ARG A 225 -17.02 -4.51 10.17
CA ARG A 225 -15.68 -4.41 10.76
C ARG A 225 -15.21 -2.96 10.94
N GLU A 226 -15.46 -2.10 9.95
CA GLU A 226 -15.07 -0.70 9.92
C GLU A 226 -16.24 0.17 9.44
N PRO A 227 -17.13 0.56 10.35
CA PRO A 227 -18.33 1.34 10.02
C PRO A 227 -18.02 2.69 9.36
N ASN A 228 -16.82 3.25 9.60
CA ASN A 228 -16.38 4.53 9.05
C ASN A 228 -15.68 4.42 7.70
N PHE A 229 -15.66 3.24 7.07
CA PHE A 229 -14.98 3.06 5.78
C PHE A 229 -15.74 3.76 4.65
N LYS A 230 -15.43 5.03 4.48
CA LYS A 230 -16.18 6.00 3.67
C LYS A 230 -16.42 5.54 2.24
N ILE A 231 -15.35 5.09 1.55
CA ILE A 231 -15.44 4.70 0.13
C ILE A 231 -16.31 3.46 -0.10
N VAL A 232 -16.32 2.51 0.84
CA VAL A 232 -17.19 1.32 0.78
C VAL A 232 -18.64 1.73 0.96
N ARG A 233 -18.93 2.57 1.97
CA ARG A 233 -20.27 3.03 2.28
C ARG A 233 -20.88 3.89 1.17
N GLN A 234 -20.09 4.82 0.60
CA GLN A 234 -20.60 5.83 -0.32
C GLN A 234 -20.58 5.38 -1.78
N LYS A 235 -19.75 4.40 -2.13
CA LYS A 235 -19.55 3.98 -3.51
C LYS A 235 -19.77 2.47 -3.72
N TYR A 236 -18.91 1.63 -3.16
CA TYR A 236 -18.85 0.23 -3.57
C TYR A 236 -20.05 -0.61 -3.14
N LEU A 237 -20.58 -0.42 -1.93
CA LEU A 237 -21.76 -1.14 -1.49
C LEU A 237 -23.02 -0.73 -2.27
N PRO A 238 -23.33 0.58 -2.48
CA PRO A 238 -24.44 0.99 -3.33
C PRO A 238 -24.35 0.45 -4.76
N GLU A 239 -23.17 0.51 -5.40
CA GLU A 239 -22.94 -0.05 -6.73
C GLU A 239 -23.20 -1.59 -6.78
N ALA A 240 -22.76 -2.32 -5.75
CA ALA A 240 -22.96 -3.77 -5.68
C ALA A 240 -24.41 -4.16 -5.41
N VAL A 241 -25.13 -3.37 -4.61
CA VAL A 241 -26.56 -3.57 -4.37
C VAL A 241 -27.36 -3.37 -5.65
N GLU A 242 -27.06 -2.34 -6.43
CA GLU A 242 -27.75 -2.08 -7.71
C GLU A 242 -27.45 -3.17 -8.74
N ALA A 243 -26.20 -3.60 -8.85
CA ALA A 243 -25.81 -4.65 -9.79
C ALA A 243 -26.30 -6.06 -9.42
N ALA A 244 -26.80 -6.27 -8.21
CA ALA A 244 -27.35 -7.54 -7.74
C ALA A 244 -28.89 -7.65 -7.87
N LYS A 245 -29.55 -6.58 -8.36
CA LYS A 245 -30.99 -6.57 -8.71
C LYS A 245 -31.22 -7.20 -10.08
#